data_31c2823154f5d8016051628632ca01be
#
_entry.id   31c2823154f5d8016051628632ca01be
#
_cell.length_a   1.000
_cell.length_b   1.000
_cell.length_c   1.000
_cell.angle_alpha   90.00
_cell.angle_beta   90.00
_cell.angle_gamma   90.00
#
_symmetry.space_group_name_H-M   'P 1'
#
loop_
_entity.id
_entity.type
_entity.pdbx_description
1 polymer ?
#
loop_
_entity_poly.entity_id
_entity_poly.type
_entity_poly.pdbx_seq_one_letter_code
_entity_poly.pdbx_strand_id
1 'polypeptide(L)'
;RGKRIGYVPQSALAGPNPVMTIGAQLAEAILQDENFPKSDVEKRSLELLNIVQIRRPETVLKQYQHELSGGMKQRVMIACAIAQQPELIVADEPTTGLDVTVQAEIMELLKQIRKDFNTSIILVSHDLPLINEICDDIVVMHAGTTVEKIPSKSIKASKHPYTIALYNSRIDLVEPKGQLKTINGQPPSVGNWPAGCRFSERCDFVKDKCRTKQDLPLIEIGSNHQTSCLRYDEIAR
;
A
#
# COMPACT_ATOMS: atom_id res chain seq x y z
N ARG A 1 -3.86 18.65 2.08
CA ARG A 1 -4.51 17.47 1.45
C ARG A 1 -5.15 17.89 0.13
N GLY A 2 -5.16 17.01 -0.87
CA GLY A 2 -5.85 17.21 -2.15
C GLY A 2 -5.03 17.93 -3.22
N LYS A 3 -4.11 18.84 -2.89
CA LYS A 3 -3.28 19.54 -3.90
C LYS A 3 -1.96 18.83 -4.17
N ARG A 4 -1.13 18.61 -3.14
CA ARG A 4 0.20 17.99 -3.30
C ARG A 4 0.24 16.52 -2.92
N ILE A 5 -0.73 16.05 -2.13
CA ILE A 5 -0.83 14.65 -1.67
C ILE A 5 -2.21 14.12 -2.04
N GLY A 6 -2.24 13.12 -2.93
CA GLY A 6 -3.41 12.30 -3.24
C GLY A 6 -3.53 11.16 -2.23
N TYR A 7 -4.75 10.76 -1.88
CA TYR A 7 -5.01 9.65 -0.98
C TYR A 7 -6.03 8.68 -1.59
N VAL A 8 -5.67 7.42 -1.66
CA VAL A 8 -6.55 6.32 -2.08
C VAL A 8 -6.79 5.44 -0.86
N PRO A 9 -8.02 5.43 -0.29
CA PRO A 9 -8.32 4.71 0.95
C PRO A 9 -8.46 3.19 0.75
N GLN A 10 -8.33 2.46 1.85
CA GLN A 10 -8.28 1.00 1.94
C GLN A 10 -9.49 0.27 1.35
N SER A 11 -10.64 0.85 1.27
CA SER A 11 -11.85 0.09 0.94
C SER A 11 -12.71 0.79 -0.09
N ALA A 12 -13.06 0.05 -1.15
CA ALA A 12 -14.16 0.42 -2.03
C ALA A 12 -15.52 0.55 -1.27
N LEU A 13 -15.62 0.06 -0.02
CA LEU A 13 -16.76 0.29 0.89
C LEU A 13 -16.73 1.70 1.49
N ALA A 14 -15.53 2.26 1.75
CA ALA A 14 -15.33 3.68 2.04
C ALA A 14 -15.22 4.50 0.75
N GLY A 15 -15.73 3.96 -0.34
CA GLY A 15 -15.64 4.47 -1.69
C GLY A 15 -16.24 5.86 -1.92
N PRO A 16 -16.56 6.21 -3.15
CA PRO A 16 -17.15 7.49 -3.46
C PRO A 16 -18.39 7.77 -2.61
N ASN A 17 -18.70 9.03 -2.36
CA ASN A 17 -19.86 9.43 -1.58
C ASN A 17 -21.17 8.85 -2.18
N PRO A 18 -21.98 8.08 -1.42
CA PRO A 18 -23.15 7.38 -1.96
C PRO A 18 -24.29 8.30 -2.41
N VAL A 19 -24.33 9.53 -1.91
CA VAL A 19 -25.40 10.50 -2.21
C VAL A 19 -25.02 11.51 -3.29
N MET A 20 -23.82 11.37 -3.87
CA MET A 20 -23.36 12.20 -4.96
C MET A 20 -23.08 11.38 -6.21
N THR A 21 -23.32 11.94 -7.39
CA THR A 21 -22.89 11.34 -8.64
C THR A 21 -21.36 11.33 -8.75
N ILE A 22 -20.83 10.43 -9.55
CA ILE A 22 -19.37 10.37 -9.80
C ILE A 22 -18.86 11.68 -10.40
N GLY A 23 -19.61 12.28 -11.31
CA GLY A 23 -19.27 13.58 -11.90
C GLY A 23 -19.19 14.72 -10.87
N ALA A 24 -20.12 14.75 -9.90
CA ALA A 24 -20.10 15.75 -8.84
C ALA A 24 -18.87 15.59 -7.93
N GLN A 25 -18.46 14.37 -7.61
CA GLN A 25 -17.28 14.10 -6.79
C GLN A 25 -15.98 14.44 -7.51
N LEU A 26 -15.88 14.11 -8.80
CA LEU A 26 -14.73 14.52 -9.61
C LEU A 26 -14.65 16.05 -9.75
N ALA A 27 -15.79 16.71 -9.95
CA ALA A 27 -15.86 18.17 -9.99
C ALA A 27 -15.37 18.80 -8.68
N GLU A 28 -15.77 18.25 -7.52
CA GLU A 28 -15.27 18.69 -6.22
C GLU A 28 -13.76 18.50 -6.10
N ALA A 29 -13.22 17.38 -6.54
CA ALA A 29 -11.78 17.12 -6.52
C ALA A 29 -11.00 18.07 -7.46
N ILE A 30 -11.52 18.35 -8.64
CA ILE A 30 -10.91 19.27 -9.63
C ILE A 30 -10.94 20.71 -9.10
N LEU A 31 -12.06 21.15 -8.54
CA LEU A 31 -12.27 22.51 -8.05
C LEU A 31 -11.57 22.81 -6.71
N GLN A 32 -10.82 21.85 -6.14
CA GLN A 32 -9.82 22.17 -5.09
C GLN A 32 -8.75 23.16 -5.60
N ASP A 33 -8.52 23.22 -6.89
CA ASP A 33 -7.85 24.36 -7.53
C ASP A 33 -8.88 25.45 -7.84
N GLU A 34 -8.88 26.50 -7.03
CA GLU A 34 -9.79 27.65 -7.17
C GLU A 34 -9.65 28.40 -8.50
N ASN A 35 -8.51 28.25 -9.18
CA ASN A 35 -8.24 28.86 -10.48
C ASN A 35 -8.68 28.00 -11.66
N PHE A 36 -9.14 26.75 -11.41
CA PHE A 36 -9.55 25.88 -12.50
C PHE A 36 -10.86 26.37 -13.15
N PRO A 37 -10.92 26.54 -14.49
CA PRO A 37 -12.11 27.04 -15.17
C PRO A 37 -13.31 26.09 -14.98
N LYS A 38 -14.41 26.60 -14.44
CA LYS A 38 -15.63 25.79 -14.23
C LYS A 38 -16.20 25.21 -15.53
N SER A 39 -16.00 25.90 -16.68
CA SER A 39 -16.38 25.43 -18.01
C SER A 39 -15.69 24.14 -18.42
N ASP A 40 -14.50 23.88 -17.88
CA ASP A 40 -13.63 22.77 -18.30
C ASP A 40 -13.71 21.55 -17.38
N VAL A 41 -14.49 21.66 -16.28
CA VAL A 41 -14.63 20.62 -15.26
C VAL A 41 -15.14 19.30 -15.85
N GLU A 42 -16.17 19.33 -16.69
CA GLU A 42 -16.73 18.12 -17.31
C GLU A 42 -15.71 17.45 -18.23
N LYS A 43 -15.03 18.24 -19.07
CA LYS A 43 -13.95 17.76 -19.94
C LYS A 43 -12.84 17.10 -19.12
N ARG A 44 -12.39 17.76 -18.05
CA ARG A 44 -11.34 17.23 -17.16
C ARG A 44 -11.79 15.96 -16.44
N SER A 45 -13.05 15.89 -16.02
CA SER A 45 -13.62 14.68 -15.41
C SER A 45 -13.61 13.50 -16.38
N LEU A 46 -13.95 13.71 -17.64
CA LEU A 46 -13.87 12.68 -18.68
C LEU A 46 -12.43 12.22 -18.92
N GLU A 47 -11.47 13.17 -18.98
CA GLU A 47 -10.05 12.85 -19.10
C GLU A 47 -9.57 11.97 -17.93
N LEU A 48 -9.92 12.32 -16.70
CA LEU A 48 -9.55 11.55 -15.50
C LEU A 48 -10.13 10.13 -15.54
N LEU A 49 -11.39 9.97 -15.93
CA LEU A 49 -12.00 8.65 -16.07
C LEU A 49 -11.34 7.81 -17.18
N ASN A 50 -10.91 8.44 -18.27
CA ASN A 50 -10.15 7.76 -19.32
C ASN A 50 -8.76 7.34 -18.84
N ILE A 51 -8.04 8.19 -18.10
CA ILE A 51 -6.74 7.84 -17.51
C ILE A 51 -6.86 6.60 -16.63
N VAL A 52 -7.90 6.50 -15.82
CA VAL A 52 -8.14 5.31 -14.98
C VAL A 52 -8.88 4.18 -15.72
N GLN A 53 -8.95 4.26 -17.05
CA GLN A 53 -9.48 3.21 -17.94
C GLN A 53 -10.94 2.82 -17.65
N ILE A 54 -11.76 3.78 -17.28
CA ILE A 54 -13.21 3.58 -17.14
C ILE A 54 -13.86 3.53 -18.53
N ARG A 55 -14.61 2.46 -18.80
CA ARG A 55 -15.39 2.33 -20.03
C ARG A 55 -16.66 3.20 -19.94
N ARG A 56 -17.00 3.89 -21.04
CA ARG A 56 -18.17 4.78 -21.16
C ARG A 56 -18.19 5.87 -20.08
N PRO A 57 -17.14 6.71 -20.00
CA PRO A 57 -16.99 7.70 -18.94
C PRO A 57 -18.15 8.68 -18.86
N GLU A 58 -18.78 9.05 -20.00
CA GLU A 58 -19.97 9.94 -20.03
C GLU A 58 -21.17 9.35 -19.28
N THR A 59 -21.33 8.06 -19.30
CA THR A 59 -22.39 7.34 -18.57
C THR A 59 -22.05 7.33 -17.08
N VAL A 60 -20.78 6.99 -16.77
CA VAL A 60 -20.29 6.86 -15.38
C VAL A 60 -20.35 8.19 -14.63
N LEU A 61 -20.10 9.33 -15.27
CA LEU A 61 -20.25 10.65 -14.63
C LEU A 61 -21.66 10.86 -14.02
N LYS A 62 -22.69 10.27 -14.60
CA LYS A 62 -24.09 10.42 -14.15
C LYS A 62 -24.51 9.39 -13.11
N GLN A 63 -23.70 8.36 -12.92
CA GLN A 63 -23.98 7.25 -12.01
C GLN A 63 -23.58 7.59 -10.56
N TYR A 64 -24.16 6.83 -9.64
CA TYR A 64 -23.80 6.80 -8.23
C TYR A 64 -22.91 5.59 -7.94
N GLN A 65 -22.22 5.61 -6.80
CA GLN A 65 -21.30 4.52 -6.45
C GLN A 65 -21.94 3.13 -6.40
N HIS A 66 -23.21 3.02 -6.01
CA HIS A 66 -23.89 1.73 -5.89
C HIS A 66 -24.18 1.06 -7.25
N GLU A 67 -24.08 1.81 -8.35
CA GLU A 67 -24.21 1.31 -9.72
C GLU A 67 -22.88 0.81 -10.30
N LEU A 68 -21.76 0.93 -9.54
CA LEU A 68 -20.42 0.59 -9.99
C LEU A 68 -19.95 -0.73 -9.37
N SER A 69 -19.15 -1.51 -10.13
CA SER A 69 -18.40 -2.65 -9.57
C SER A 69 -17.31 -2.19 -8.61
N GLY A 70 -16.77 -3.10 -7.77
CA GLY A 70 -15.69 -2.79 -6.85
C GLY A 70 -14.45 -2.18 -7.54
N GLY A 71 -14.02 -2.77 -8.65
CA GLY A 71 -12.90 -2.26 -9.44
C GLY A 71 -13.18 -0.88 -10.06
N MET A 72 -14.42 -0.62 -10.51
CA MET A 72 -14.81 0.71 -11.00
C MET A 72 -14.79 1.75 -9.89
N LYS A 73 -15.29 1.43 -8.69
CA LYS A 73 -15.21 2.33 -7.52
C LYS A 73 -13.77 2.68 -7.20
N GLN A 74 -12.88 1.69 -7.22
CA GLN A 74 -11.46 1.90 -6.94
C GLN A 74 -10.80 2.80 -7.99
N ARG A 75 -11.10 2.59 -9.29
CA ARG A 75 -10.62 3.45 -10.38
C ARG A 75 -11.12 4.90 -10.22
N VAL A 76 -12.37 5.11 -9.82
CA VAL A 76 -12.91 6.45 -9.52
C VAL A 76 -12.18 7.10 -8.34
N MET A 77 -11.89 6.35 -7.27
CA MET A 77 -11.12 6.86 -6.13
C MET A 77 -9.70 7.29 -6.55
N ILE A 78 -9.06 6.51 -7.41
CA ILE A 78 -7.76 6.87 -7.99
C ILE A 78 -7.90 8.13 -8.85
N ALA A 79 -8.95 8.25 -9.69
CA ALA A 79 -9.21 9.44 -10.49
C ALA A 79 -9.35 10.71 -9.63
N CYS A 80 -10.08 10.64 -8.52
CA CYS A 80 -10.18 11.73 -7.55
C CYS A 80 -8.82 12.06 -6.92
N ALA A 81 -8.02 11.04 -6.57
CA ALA A 81 -6.71 11.24 -5.95
C ALA A 81 -5.70 11.93 -6.87
N ILE A 82 -5.79 11.71 -8.19
CA ILE A 82 -4.88 12.30 -9.20
C ILE A 82 -5.43 13.60 -9.83
N ALA A 83 -6.63 14.05 -9.46
CA ALA A 83 -7.28 15.20 -10.09
C ALA A 83 -6.42 16.46 -10.09
N GLN A 84 -5.65 16.68 -9.02
CA GLN A 84 -4.75 17.81 -8.80
C GLN A 84 -3.29 17.54 -9.20
N GLN A 85 -3.00 16.40 -9.88
CA GLN A 85 -1.65 16.01 -10.27
C GLN A 85 -0.67 16.05 -9.07
N PRO A 86 -0.93 15.29 -8.00
CA PRO A 86 -0.16 15.38 -6.77
C PRO A 86 1.28 14.89 -6.97
N GLU A 87 2.20 15.44 -6.17
CA GLU A 87 3.61 15.00 -6.10
C GLU A 87 3.75 13.63 -5.42
N LEU A 88 2.79 13.29 -4.54
CA LEU A 88 2.76 12.04 -3.78
C LEU A 88 1.36 11.46 -3.75
N ILE A 89 1.24 10.16 -4.00
CA ILE A 89 0.02 9.39 -3.77
C ILE A 89 0.27 8.43 -2.61
N VAL A 90 -0.62 8.44 -1.61
CA VAL A 90 -0.67 7.41 -0.56
C VAL A 90 -1.82 6.48 -0.90
N ALA A 91 -1.51 5.25 -1.25
CA ALA A 91 -2.47 4.20 -1.56
C ALA A 91 -2.48 3.16 -0.43
N ASP A 92 -3.57 3.16 0.34
CA ASP A 92 -3.73 2.33 1.52
C ASP A 92 -4.56 1.10 1.16
N GLU A 93 -3.91 -0.04 1.02
CA GLU A 93 -4.50 -1.31 0.59
C GLU A 93 -5.45 -1.18 -0.63
N PRO A 94 -5.02 -0.58 -1.74
CA PRO A 94 -5.91 -0.18 -2.83
C PRO A 94 -6.56 -1.35 -3.58
N THR A 95 -6.17 -2.57 -3.27
CA THR A 95 -6.67 -3.80 -3.93
C THR A 95 -7.49 -4.70 -3.01
N THR A 96 -7.66 -4.32 -1.74
CA THR A 96 -8.41 -5.13 -0.77
C THR A 96 -9.87 -5.30 -1.20
N GLY A 97 -10.34 -6.55 -1.18
CA GLY A 97 -11.72 -6.90 -1.57
C GLY A 97 -11.97 -6.96 -3.07
N LEU A 98 -10.93 -6.91 -3.90
CA LEU A 98 -11.00 -7.10 -5.35
C LEU A 98 -10.51 -8.52 -5.71
N ASP A 99 -11.01 -9.05 -6.82
CA ASP A 99 -10.48 -10.30 -7.39
C ASP A 99 -9.06 -10.11 -7.97
N VAL A 100 -8.32 -11.21 -8.11
CA VAL A 100 -6.89 -11.21 -8.49
C VAL A 100 -6.64 -10.50 -9.82
N THR A 101 -7.53 -10.65 -10.78
CA THR A 101 -7.38 -10.00 -12.09
C THR A 101 -7.51 -8.49 -11.97
N VAL A 102 -8.53 -8.02 -11.26
CA VAL A 102 -8.75 -6.58 -11.03
C VAL A 102 -7.63 -6.00 -10.16
N GLN A 103 -7.12 -6.74 -9.17
CA GLN A 103 -5.94 -6.31 -8.40
C GLN A 103 -4.75 -6.02 -9.32
N ALA A 104 -4.41 -6.94 -10.21
CA ALA A 104 -3.31 -6.77 -11.16
C ALA A 104 -3.52 -5.53 -12.06
N GLU A 105 -4.76 -5.32 -12.55
CA GLU A 105 -5.11 -4.16 -13.35
C GLU A 105 -4.95 -2.83 -12.59
N ILE A 106 -5.38 -2.77 -11.32
CA ILE A 106 -5.22 -1.57 -10.48
C ILE A 106 -3.75 -1.27 -10.23
N MET A 107 -2.94 -2.29 -10.01
CA MET A 107 -1.52 -2.10 -9.77
C MET A 107 -0.78 -1.62 -11.02
N GLU A 108 -1.13 -2.15 -12.19
CA GLU A 108 -0.58 -1.67 -13.45
C GLU A 108 -1.00 -0.22 -13.73
N LEU A 109 -2.25 0.13 -13.43
CA LEU A 109 -2.73 1.51 -13.48
C LEU A 109 -1.90 2.44 -12.60
N LEU A 110 -1.59 2.05 -11.36
CA LEU A 110 -0.76 2.86 -10.46
C LEU A 110 0.68 3.03 -10.99
N LYS A 111 1.27 1.97 -11.57
CA LYS A 111 2.57 2.07 -12.25
C LYS A 111 2.54 3.08 -13.41
N GLN A 112 1.49 3.03 -14.23
CA GLN A 112 1.31 3.94 -15.36
C GLN A 112 1.15 5.39 -14.87
N ILE A 113 0.31 5.64 -13.86
CA ILE A 113 0.12 6.95 -13.24
C ILE A 113 1.44 7.50 -12.71
N ARG A 114 2.22 6.68 -11.98
CA ARG A 114 3.54 7.07 -11.48
C ARG A 114 4.43 7.61 -12.60
N LYS A 115 4.45 6.90 -13.73
CA LYS A 115 5.28 7.26 -14.89
C LYS A 115 4.77 8.52 -15.59
N ASP A 116 3.45 8.59 -15.87
CA ASP A 116 2.87 9.65 -16.69
C ASP A 116 2.83 11.00 -15.94
N PHE A 117 2.61 10.96 -14.64
CA PHE A 117 2.51 12.17 -13.80
C PHE A 117 3.80 12.49 -13.05
N ASN A 118 4.84 11.66 -13.17
CA ASN A 118 6.09 11.79 -12.41
C ASN A 118 5.82 11.96 -10.89
N THR A 119 4.84 11.21 -10.37
CA THR A 119 4.42 11.24 -8.96
C THR A 119 5.09 10.10 -8.19
N SER A 120 5.37 10.33 -6.90
CA SER A 120 5.81 9.27 -5.99
C SER A 120 4.60 8.53 -5.42
N ILE A 121 4.75 7.23 -5.12
CA ILE A 121 3.67 6.43 -4.53
C ILE A 121 4.17 5.77 -3.25
N ILE A 122 3.44 5.97 -2.14
CA ILE A 122 3.53 5.13 -0.94
C ILE A 122 2.40 4.12 -1.03
N LEU A 123 2.77 2.85 -1.19
CA LEU A 123 1.83 1.73 -1.22
C LEU A 123 1.84 1.01 0.11
N VAL A 124 0.72 1.01 0.81
CA VAL A 124 0.49 0.16 1.99
C VAL A 124 -0.22 -1.09 1.53
N SER A 125 0.34 -2.25 1.83
CA SER A 125 -0.26 -3.55 1.50
C SER A 125 0.27 -4.65 2.43
N HIS A 126 -0.51 -5.68 2.64
CA HIS A 126 -0.09 -6.92 3.27
C HIS A 126 0.39 -7.97 2.25
N ASP A 127 0.25 -7.69 0.96
CA ASP A 127 0.68 -8.57 -0.14
C ASP A 127 2.14 -8.28 -0.51
N LEU A 128 3.07 -9.01 0.12
CA LEU A 128 4.50 -8.83 -0.10
C LEU A 128 4.96 -9.15 -1.54
N PRO A 129 4.46 -10.19 -2.25
CA PRO A 129 4.69 -10.40 -3.67
C PRO A 129 4.41 -9.16 -4.50
N LEU A 130 3.25 -8.59 -4.32
CA LEU A 130 2.77 -7.42 -5.03
C LEU A 130 3.68 -6.20 -4.78
N ILE A 131 4.01 -5.94 -3.52
CA ILE A 131 4.94 -4.86 -3.14
C ILE A 131 6.31 -5.06 -3.80
N ASN A 132 6.83 -6.29 -3.76
CA ASN A 132 8.16 -6.60 -4.31
C ASN A 132 8.25 -6.40 -5.83
N GLU A 133 7.14 -6.55 -6.53
CA GLU A 133 7.08 -6.34 -7.98
C GLU A 133 7.06 -4.85 -8.38
N ILE A 134 6.49 -3.99 -7.51
CA ILE A 134 6.09 -2.63 -7.89
C ILE A 134 6.97 -1.58 -7.23
N CYS A 135 7.37 -1.80 -5.98
CA CYS A 135 8.08 -0.82 -5.18
C CYS A 135 9.59 -0.89 -5.39
N ASP A 136 10.25 0.25 -5.28
CA ASP A 136 11.71 0.32 -5.30
C ASP A 136 12.29 -0.05 -3.93
N ASP A 137 11.67 0.43 -2.84
CA ASP A 137 12.05 0.17 -1.45
C ASP A 137 10.86 -0.38 -0.66
N ILE A 138 11.15 -1.22 0.31
CA ILE A 138 10.17 -1.82 1.23
C ILE A 138 10.48 -1.38 2.65
N VAL A 139 9.46 -0.89 3.35
CA VAL A 139 9.51 -0.61 4.78
C VAL A 139 8.59 -1.61 5.48
N VAL A 140 9.17 -2.53 6.25
CA VAL A 140 8.42 -3.52 7.00
C VAL A 140 8.11 -3.00 8.40
N MET A 141 6.83 -3.04 8.75
CA MET A 141 6.33 -2.60 10.06
C MET A 141 5.75 -3.78 10.83
N HIS A 142 6.00 -3.82 12.14
CA HIS A 142 5.39 -4.78 13.05
C HIS A 142 4.97 -4.09 14.35
N ALA A 143 3.73 -4.32 14.74
CA ALA A 143 3.18 -3.80 16.00
C ALA A 143 3.43 -2.28 16.18
N GLY A 144 3.26 -1.48 15.10
CA GLY A 144 3.40 -0.02 15.11
C GLY A 144 4.83 0.52 15.06
N THR A 145 5.85 -0.34 14.82
CA THR A 145 7.24 0.10 14.64
C THR A 145 7.82 -0.39 13.32
N THR A 146 8.71 0.38 12.73
CA THR A 146 9.51 -0.08 11.59
C THR A 146 10.56 -1.07 12.08
N VAL A 147 10.58 -2.26 11.49
CA VAL A 147 11.52 -3.32 11.85
C VAL A 147 12.64 -3.51 10.83
N GLU A 148 12.35 -3.19 9.57
CA GLU A 148 13.34 -3.28 8.50
C GLU A 148 13.00 -2.31 7.37
N LYS A 149 14.02 -1.72 6.75
CA LYS A 149 13.93 -0.99 5.48
C LYS A 149 14.93 -1.60 4.52
N ILE A 150 14.48 -1.98 3.32
CA ILE A 150 15.28 -2.77 2.39
C ILE A 150 14.86 -2.48 0.94
N PRO A 151 15.80 -2.42 -0.02
CA PRO A 151 15.44 -2.40 -1.44
C PRO A 151 14.62 -3.63 -1.83
N SER A 152 13.57 -3.47 -2.61
CA SER A 152 12.66 -4.57 -2.96
C SER A 152 13.39 -5.76 -3.56
N LYS A 153 14.34 -5.51 -4.46
CA LYS A 153 15.18 -6.55 -5.10
C LYS A 153 16.01 -7.37 -4.10
N SER A 154 16.25 -6.82 -2.91
CA SER A 154 17.05 -7.44 -1.86
C SER A 154 16.22 -8.10 -0.75
N ILE A 155 14.89 -8.17 -0.88
CA ILE A 155 13.99 -8.70 0.17
C ILE A 155 14.37 -10.12 0.63
N LYS A 156 14.95 -10.92 -0.26
CA LYS A 156 15.51 -12.24 0.07
C LYS A 156 16.68 -12.17 1.04
N ALA A 157 17.37 -11.06 1.14
CA ALA A 157 18.50 -10.82 2.05
C ALA A 157 18.08 -10.14 3.36
N SER A 158 16.77 -10.10 3.67
CA SER A 158 16.25 -9.52 4.91
C SER A 158 16.92 -10.16 6.15
N LYS A 159 17.10 -9.35 7.20
CA LYS A 159 17.81 -9.71 8.43
C LYS A 159 16.93 -9.62 9.67
N HIS A 160 15.72 -9.07 9.56
CA HIS A 160 14.77 -9.12 10.66
C HIS A 160 13.94 -10.41 10.61
N PRO A 161 13.89 -11.23 11.69
CA PRO A 161 13.15 -12.50 11.72
C PRO A 161 11.68 -12.38 11.32
N TYR A 162 11.02 -11.26 11.65
CA TYR A 162 9.64 -11.01 11.20
C TYR A 162 9.55 -10.87 9.67
N THR A 163 10.46 -10.11 9.05
CA THR A 163 10.49 -9.95 7.59
C THR A 163 10.75 -11.29 6.90
N ILE A 164 11.67 -12.09 7.46
CA ILE A 164 11.98 -13.44 6.96
C ILE A 164 10.74 -14.34 7.07
N ALA A 165 10.06 -14.32 8.21
CA ALA A 165 8.85 -15.11 8.43
C ALA A 165 7.71 -14.68 7.49
N LEU A 166 7.51 -13.35 7.32
CA LEU A 166 6.54 -12.79 6.40
C LEU A 166 6.84 -13.19 4.93
N TYR A 167 8.10 -13.13 4.52
CA TYR A 167 8.51 -13.56 3.19
C TYR A 167 8.27 -15.06 2.98
N ASN A 168 8.55 -15.90 3.99
CA ASN A 168 8.43 -17.36 3.90
C ASN A 168 6.96 -17.83 4.03
N SER A 169 6.05 -17.02 4.55
CA SER A 169 4.61 -17.34 4.65
C SER A 169 3.84 -17.17 3.33
N ARG A 170 4.52 -16.84 2.26
CA ARG A 170 3.94 -16.62 0.92
C ARG A 170 3.46 -17.94 0.32
N ILE A 171 2.25 -17.91 -0.25
CA ILE A 171 1.61 -19.09 -0.86
C ILE A 171 2.36 -19.52 -2.14
N ASP A 172 2.89 -18.57 -2.91
CA ASP A 172 3.62 -18.83 -4.16
C ASP A 172 4.99 -19.52 -3.96
N LEU A 173 5.48 -19.56 -2.72
CA LEU A 173 6.70 -20.30 -2.34
C LEU A 173 6.40 -21.73 -1.87
N VAL A 174 5.14 -22.14 -1.77
CA VAL A 174 4.77 -23.47 -1.30
C VAL A 174 4.78 -24.44 -2.47
N GLU A 175 5.60 -25.50 -2.37
CA GLU A 175 5.55 -26.60 -3.34
C GLU A 175 4.19 -27.31 -3.32
N PRO A 176 3.75 -27.89 -4.43
CA PRO A 176 2.52 -28.70 -4.46
C PRO A 176 2.58 -29.79 -3.39
N LYS A 177 1.67 -29.77 -2.41
CA LYS A 177 1.61 -30.60 -1.19
C LYS A 177 2.53 -30.15 -0.04
N GLY A 178 3.22 -29.01 -0.12
CA GLY A 178 3.97 -28.42 0.99
C GLY A 178 3.05 -27.81 2.05
N GLN A 179 3.56 -27.68 3.28
CA GLN A 179 2.87 -26.96 4.36
C GLN A 179 3.21 -25.48 4.30
N LEU A 180 2.19 -24.62 4.40
CA LEU A 180 2.37 -23.18 4.59
C LEU A 180 3.15 -22.91 5.88
N LYS A 181 4.25 -22.17 5.77
CA LYS A 181 4.95 -21.67 6.94
C LYS A 181 4.18 -20.48 7.50
N THR A 182 3.48 -20.68 8.59
CA THR A 182 2.75 -19.61 9.30
C THR A 182 3.64 -18.94 10.33
N ILE A 183 3.36 -17.69 10.62
CA ILE A 183 4.01 -16.97 11.74
C ILE A 183 3.27 -17.36 13.02
N ASN A 184 3.92 -18.10 13.90
CA ASN A 184 3.33 -18.59 15.15
C ASN A 184 2.89 -17.45 16.07
N GLY A 185 1.83 -17.71 16.86
CA GLY A 185 1.32 -16.79 17.88
C GLY A 185 0.57 -15.58 17.31
N GLN A 186 0.05 -14.75 18.20
CA GLN A 186 -0.70 -13.53 17.87
C GLN A 186 0.20 -12.31 18.00
N PRO A 187 0.00 -11.26 17.17
CA PRO A 187 0.67 -9.98 17.39
C PRO A 187 0.28 -9.41 18.77
N PRO A 188 1.18 -8.67 19.43
CA PRO A 188 0.88 -8.06 20.70
C PRO A 188 -0.29 -7.07 20.60
N SER A 189 -1.13 -7.03 21.62
CA SER A 189 -2.25 -6.09 21.67
C SER A 189 -1.76 -4.64 21.76
N VAL A 190 -2.56 -3.71 21.23
CA VAL A 190 -2.28 -2.28 21.32
C VAL A 190 -2.19 -1.88 22.81
N GLY A 191 -1.09 -1.22 23.17
CA GLY A 191 -0.83 -0.80 24.57
C GLY A 191 -0.17 -1.86 25.46
N ASN A 192 -0.05 -3.11 25.01
CA ASN A 192 0.63 -4.18 25.74
C ASN A 192 1.85 -4.68 24.94
N TRP A 193 2.82 -3.77 24.76
CA TRP A 193 4.01 -4.08 23.99
C TRP A 193 5.05 -4.78 24.85
N PRO A 194 5.71 -5.86 24.32
CA PRO A 194 6.89 -6.42 24.97
C PRO A 194 7.98 -5.37 25.19
N ALA A 195 8.69 -5.45 26.30
CA ALA A 195 9.90 -4.66 26.50
C ALA A 195 10.94 -5.05 25.44
N GLY A 196 11.50 -4.09 24.71
CA GLY A 196 12.45 -4.33 23.62
C GLY A 196 11.79 -4.69 22.30
N CYS A 197 12.23 -5.77 21.65
CA CYS A 197 11.72 -6.17 20.34
C CYS A 197 10.27 -6.64 20.41
N ARG A 198 9.35 -5.94 19.73
CA ARG A 198 7.92 -6.28 19.70
C ARG A 198 7.60 -7.63 19.08
N PHE A 199 8.55 -8.21 18.33
CA PHE A 199 8.44 -9.56 17.78
C PHE A 199 9.07 -10.65 18.68
N SER A 200 9.67 -10.29 19.83
CA SER A 200 10.45 -11.21 20.67
C SER A 200 9.70 -12.46 21.14
N GLU A 201 8.40 -12.35 21.42
CA GLU A 201 7.58 -13.50 21.88
C GLU A 201 7.29 -14.54 20.78
N ARG A 202 7.48 -14.16 19.51
CA ARG A 202 7.20 -14.96 18.32
C ARG A 202 8.46 -15.28 17.51
N CYS A 203 9.62 -14.85 18.01
CA CYS A 203 10.88 -14.95 17.28
C CYS A 203 11.65 -16.21 17.66
N ASP A 204 11.89 -17.09 16.69
CA ASP A 204 12.66 -18.31 16.88
C ASP A 204 14.15 -18.02 17.25
N PHE A 205 14.61 -16.79 17.01
CA PHE A 205 15.98 -16.36 17.28
C PHE A 205 16.09 -15.49 18.54
N VAL A 206 15.06 -15.44 19.39
CA VAL A 206 15.06 -14.56 20.56
C VAL A 206 16.18 -14.89 21.56
N LYS A 207 16.81 -13.85 22.11
CA LYS A 207 17.73 -13.91 23.27
C LYS A 207 17.34 -12.84 24.29
N ASP A 208 17.91 -12.90 25.50
CA ASP A 208 17.59 -11.98 26.60
C ASP A 208 17.78 -10.50 26.19
N LYS A 209 18.85 -10.19 25.45
CA LYS A 209 19.07 -8.83 24.91
C LYS A 209 17.92 -8.28 24.08
N CYS A 210 17.09 -9.16 23.47
CA CYS A 210 15.93 -8.75 22.67
C CYS A 210 14.72 -8.36 23.50
N ARG A 211 14.68 -8.75 24.80
CA ARG A 211 13.57 -8.50 25.73
C ARG A 211 13.79 -7.34 26.67
N THR A 212 15.03 -6.86 26.79
CA THR A 212 15.41 -5.89 27.82
C THR A 212 15.55 -4.46 27.32
N LYS A 213 15.85 -4.26 26.04
CA LYS A 213 16.05 -2.93 25.47
C LYS A 213 14.73 -2.33 25.03
N GLN A 214 14.40 -1.10 25.49
CA GLN A 214 13.16 -0.42 25.16
C GLN A 214 13.18 0.20 23.75
N ASP A 215 14.28 0.84 23.36
CA ASP A 215 14.44 1.46 22.04
C ASP A 215 15.33 0.62 21.13
N LEU A 216 14.80 0.27 19.95
CA LEU A 216 15.49 -0.45 18.91
C LEU A 216 15.55 0.41 17.65
N PRO A 217 16.54 1.29 17.52
CA PRO A 217 16.72 2.10 16.34
C PRO A 217 17.03 1.19 15.13
N LEU A 218 16.71 1.69 13.94
CA LEU A 218 17.19 1.08 12.71
C LEU A 218 18.71 1.25 12.62
N ILE A 219 19.39 0.15 12.40
CA ILE A 219 20.86 0.07 12.22
C ILE A 219 21.11 -0.13 10.74
N GLU A 220 21.98 0.68 10.16
CA GLU A 220 22.45 0.50 8.78
C GLU A 220 23.32 -0.76 8.69
N ILE A 221 22.97 -1.67 7.79
CA ILE A 221 23.68 -2.95 7.62
C ILE A 221 24.12 -3.20 6.17
N GLY A 222 23.80 -2.28 5.29
CA GLY A 222 24.16 -2.33 3.88
C GLY A 222 23.62 -1.13 3.12
N SER A 223 23.86 -1.05 1.83
CA SER A 223 23.38 0.04 0.98
C SER A 223 21.85 0.08 0.98
N ASN A 224 21.24 1.13 1.54
CA ASN A 224 19.81 1.31 1.73
C ASN A 224 19.13 0.16 2.51
N HIS A 225 19.89 -0.58 3.34
CA HIS A 225 19.37 -1.67 4.13
C HIS A 225 19.54 -1.39 5.61
N GLN A 226 18.44 -1.24 6.33
CA GLN A 226 18.40 -0.94 7.76
C GLN A 226 17.53 -1.97 8.47
N THR A 227 17.91 -2.38 9.68
CA THR A 227 17.14 -3.29 10.51
C THR A 227 17.18 -2.89 11.99
N SER A 228 16.11 -3.17 12.73
CA SER A 228 16.09 -3.02 14.19
C SER A 228 16.48 -4.32 14.92
N CYS A 229 16.85 -5.38 14.20
CA CYS A 229 17.22 -6.65 14.81
C CYS A 229 18.60 -6.58 15.47
N LEU A 230 18.67 -6.80 16.80
CA LEU A 230 19.93 -6.84 17.54
C LEU A 230 20.83 -8.05 17.21
N ARG A 231 20.32 -8.96 16.39
CA ARG A 231 21.01 -10.23 16.03
C ARG A 231 21.17 -10.39 14.52
N TYR A 232 21.08 -9.31 13.77
CA TYR A 232 21.13 -9.32 12.31
C TYR A 232 22.38 -10.01 11.73
N ASP A 233 23.51 -9.98 12.45
CA ASP A 233 24.78 -10.60 12.13
C ASP A 233 24.82 -12.11 12.38
N GLU A 234 24.00 -12.58 13.35
CA GLU A 234 23.91 -14.00 13.72
C GLU A 234 22.84 -14.75 12.88
N ILE A 235 21.97 -14.02 12.14
CA ILE A 235 20.90 -14.61 11.34
C ILE A 235 21.44 -14.93 9.94
N ALA A 236 21.91 -16.17 9.79
CA ALA A 236 22.22 -16.74 8.49
C ALA A 236 20.94 -17.15 7.77
N ARG A 237 20.91 -17.01 6.47
CA ARG A 237 19.95 -17.68 5.59
C ARG A 237 20.55 -18.90 4.98
#